data_933f19c707644b05e22e99f8f5e98a1e
#
_entry.id   933f19c707644b05e22e99f8f5e98a1e
#
_cell.length_a   1.000
_cell.length_b   1.000
_cell.length_c   1.000
_cell.angle_alpha   90.00
_cell.angle_beta   90.00
_cell.angle_gamma   90.00
#
_symmetry.space_group_name_H-M   'P 1'
#
loop_
_entity.id
_entity.type
_entity.pdbx_description
1 polymer ?
#
loop_
_entity_poly.entity_id
_entity_poly.type
_entity_poly.pdbx_seq_one_letter_code
_entity_poly.pdbx_strand_id
1 'polypeptide(L)'
;MKLRSIELEVPDRESAVRFLGETWGLLEADTRNSISYLRGTEDIPYIVSVAQAGETAVVAVTFSGSKPELERIRKRASTAGAPLGPVRDFDEPGGGSGFFIEGPEGHVFRFVTEKKRVKRLRPDRDRPMQVTHVVLNARDRDACARFAVNVLGFRLSDRTGFMNFVRCDRVHHAIAYAQADNSQLNHIAFEMTDIDAVMRGIGRLKDAGIETFWGPGRHGPGNNVFAYFVAPFGAAIEYTSEVQRVSNSYKTGTPQDWKWPPNRNDHWGVSPRNSAALAQAEREFRFRPLAATSRA
;
A
#
# COMPACT_ATOMS: atom_id res chain seq x y z
N MET A 1 -2.36 13.80 -7.39
CA MET A 1 -1.98 12.37 -7.50
C MET A 1 -2.51 11.61 -6.30
N LYS A 2 -2.87 10.33 -6.43
CA LYS A 2 -3.36 9.48 -5.32
C LYS A 2 -2.76 8.08 -5.42
N LEU A 3 -2.54 7.41 -4.29
CA LEU A 3 -2.35 5.96 -4.26
C LEU A 3 -3.66 5.32 -4.76
N ARG A 4 -3.54 4.40 -5.71
CA ARG A 4 -4.69 3.78 -6.36
C ARG A 4 -4.84 2.32 -5.95
N SER A 5 -3.78 1.52 -6.17
CA SER A 5 -3.84 0.07 -6.04
C SER A 5 -2.46 -0.55 -5.82
N ILE A 6 -2.47 -1.82 -5.45
CA ILE A 6 -1.31 -2.70 -5.49
C ILE A 6 -1.65 -3.93 -6.35
N GLU A 7 -0.71 -4.33 -7.17
CA GLU A 7 -0.85 -5.47 -8.09
C GLU A 7 0.02 -6.62 -7.58
N LEU A 8 -0.64 -7.75 -7.29
CA LEU A 8 -0.03 -8.93 -6.68
C LEU A 8 -0.07 -10.14 -7.61
N GLU A 9 0.93 -10.99 -7.46
CA GLU A 9 0.95 -12.34 -7.98
C GLU A 9 1.04 -13.33 -6.82
N VAL A 10 0.29 -14.42 -6.94
CA VAL A 10 0.22 -15.47 -5.91
C VAL A 10 0.09 -16.85 -6.53
N PRO A 11 0.56 -17.92 -5.85
CA PRO A 11 0.43 -19.30 -6.33
C PRO A 11 -1.02 -19.78 -6.45
N ASP A 12 -1.91 -19.34 -5.58
CA ASP A 12 -3.35 -19.66 -5.59
C ASP A 12 -4.19 -18.40 -5.64
N ARG A 13 -4.47 -17.94 -6.87
CA ARG A 13 -5.29 -16.76 -7.11
C ARG A 13 -6.72 -16.91 -6.57
N GLU A 14 -7.33 -18.08 -6.75
CA GLU A 14 -8.72 -18.30 -6.37
C GLU A 14 -8.92 -18.23 -4.87
N SER A 15 -8.02 -18.85 -4.10
CA SER A 15 -8.03 -18.77 -2.64
C SER A 15 -7.79 -17.32 -2.15
N ALA A 16 -6.83 -16.62 -2.75
CA ALA A 16 -6.56 -15.23 -2.40
C ALA A 16 -7.75 -14.30 -2.68
N VAL A 17 -8.39 -14.44 -3.85
CA VAL A 17 -9.59 -13.67 -4.23
C VAL A 17 -10.75 -13.96 -3.31
N ARG A 18 -10.99 -15.23 -2.97
CA ARG A 18 -12.04 -15.63 -2.02
C ARG A 18 -11.82 -15.00 -0.66
N PHE A 19 -10.61 -15.10 -0.10
CA PHE A 19 -10.29 -14.46 1.17
C PHE A 19 -10.49 -12.93 1.13
N LEU A 20 -9.95 -12.27 0.10
CA LEU A 20 -10.08 -10.82 -0.06
C LEU A 20 -11.53 -10.37 -0.22
N GLY A 21 -12.38 -11.19 -0.87
CA GLY A 21 -13.81 -10.88 -1.07
C GLY A 21 -14.66 -11.21 0.16
N GLU A 22 -14.64 -12.47 0.58
CA GLU A 22 -15.59 -12.98 1.59
C GLU A 22 -15.17 -12.62 3.03
N THR A 23 -13.86 -12.67 3.33
CA THR A 23 -13.36 -12.46 4.69
C THR A 23 -12.85 -11.04 4.90
N TRP A 24 -12.04 -10.51 3.98
CA TRP A 24 -11.47 -9.17 4.07
C TRP A 24 -12.48 -8.08 3.72
N GLY A 25 -13.48 -8.38 2.89
CA GLY A 25 -14.61 -7.51 2.58
C GLY A 25 -14.45 -6.65 1.32
N LEU A 26 -13.50 -6.93 0.44
CA LEU A 26 -13.42 -6.29 -0.87
C LEU A 26 -14.55 -6.77 -1.79
N LEU A 27 -14.81 -6.01 -2.82
CA LEU A 27 -15.79 -6.35 -3.86
C LEU A 27 -15.06 -6.74 -5.14
N GLU A 28 -15.47 -7.81 -5.78
CA GLU A 28 -14.98 -8.11 -7.12
C GLU A 28 -15.44 -7.01 -8.09
N ALA A 29 -14.47 -6.43 -8.80
CA ALA A 29 -14.73 -5.39 -9.79
C ALA A 29 -14.80 -5.97 -11.19
N ASP A 30 -13.91 -6.91 -11.51
CA ASP A 30 -13.81 -7.56 -12.82
C ASP A 30 -12.79 -8.72 -12.78
N THR A 31 -12.83 -9.57 -13.80
CA THR A 31 -11.76 -10.54 -14.08
C THR A 31 -11.45 -10.50 -15.57
N ARG A 32 -10.18 -10.20 -15.93
CA ARG A 32 -9.69 -10.12 -17.30
C ARG A 32 -8.32 -10.79 -17.43
N ASN A 33 -8.10 -11.52 -18.50
CA ASN A 33 -6.81 -12.12 -18.79
C ASN A 33 -6.21 -12.92 -17.61
N SER A 34 -7.06 -13.65 -16.88
CA SER A 34 -6.69 -14.40 -15.66
C SER A 34 -6.22 -13.53 -14.49
N ILE A 35 -6.51 -12.23 -14.50
CA ILE A 35 -6.26 -11.30 -13.40
C ILE A 35 -7.62 -10.92 -12.78
N SER A 36 -7.77 -11.11 -11.47
CA SER A 36 -8.93 -10.65 -10.73
C SER A 36 -8.67 -9.28 -10.14
N TYR A 37 -9.64 -8.38 -10.28
CA TYR A 37 -9.58 -7.01 -9.79
C TYR A 37 -10.61 -6.82 -8.68
N LEU A 38 -10.15 -6.34 -7.53
CA LEU A 38 -11.00 -6.13 -6.35
C LEU A 38 -10.98 -4.65 -5.96
N ARG A 39 -12.15 -4.14 -5.54
CA ARG A 39 -12.34 -2.74 -5.17
C ARG A 39 -12.87 -2.59 -3.75
N GLY A 40 -12.66 -1.42 -3.19
CA GLY A 40 -13.34 -0.94 -2.00
C GLY A 40 -14.62 -0.16 -2.34
N THR A 41 -15.07 0.65 -1.38
CA THR A 41 -16.30 1.46 -1.54
C THR A 41 -16.06 2.82 -2.19
N GLU A 42 -14.80 3.28 -2.31
CA GLU A 42 -14.46 4.54 -2.99
C GLU A 42 -14.65 4.47 -4.51
N ASP A 43 -14.53 5.62 -5.19
CA ASP A 43 -14.69 5.77 -6.64
C ASP A 43 -13.49 5.25 -7.46
N ILE A 44 -12.70 4.36 -6.88
CA ILE A 44 -11.51 3.74 -7.48
C ILE A 44 -11.93 2.45 -8.19
N PRO A 45 -11.57 2.26 -9.48
CA PRO A 45 -11.97 1.09 -10.26
C PRO A 45 -11.57 -0.24 -9.63
N TYR A 46 -10.36 -0.33 -9.07
CA TYR A 46 -9.88 -1.41 -8.21
C TYR A 46 -8.73 -0.94 -7.33
N ILE A 47 -8.54 -1.62 -6.21
CA ILE A 47 -7.48 -1.29 -5.24
C ILE A 47 -6.48 -2.43 -5.03
N VAL A 48 -6.86 -3.65 -5.41
CA VAL A 48 -5.97 -4.81 -5.48
C VAL A 48 -6.25 -5.55 -6.78
N SER A 49 -5.21 -5.96 -7.50
CA SER A 49 -5.34 -7.01 -8.50
C SER A 49 -4.51 -8.23 -8.10
N VAL A 50 -5.02 -9.40 -8.45
CA VAL A 50 -4.39 -10.69 -8.13
C VAL A 50 -4.28 -11.52 -9.40
N ALA A 51 -3.07 -11.89 -9.77
CA ALA A 51 -2.78 -12.80 -10.87
C ALA A 51 -2.21 -14.13 -10.34
N GLN A 52 -2.44 -15.21 -11.09
CA GLN A 52 -1.83 -16.51 -10.82
C GLN A 52 -0.36 -16.50 -11.26
N ALA A 53 0.55 -16.94 -10.39
CA ALA A 53 1.97 -17.14 -10.73
C ALA A 53 2.56 -18.30 -9.92
N GLY A 54 3.78 -18.74 -10.24
CA GLY A 54 4.45 -19.81 -9.50
C GLY A 54 4.96 -19.39 -8.12
N GLU A 55 5.15 -18.08 -7.91
CA GLU A 55 5.67 -17.48 -6.68
C GLU A 55 4.91 -16.19 -6.36
N THR A 56 4.96 -15.81 -5.07
CA THR A 56 4.42 -14.51 -4.61
C THR A 56 5.26 -13.37 -5.13
N ALA A 57 4.62 -12.32 -5.64
CA ALA A 57 5.31 -11.09 -6.04
C ALA A 57 4.42 -9.86 -5.97
N VAL A 58 5.05 -8.70 -5.82
CA VAL A 58 4.45 -7.38 -6.12
C VAL A 58 4.83 -7.01 -7.54
N VAL A 59 3.83 -6.80 -8.39
CA VAL A 59 4.04 -6.29 -9.76
C VAL A 59 4.32 -4.79 -9.73
N ALA A 60 3.51 -4.04 -8.99
CA ALA A 60 3.70 -2.61 -8.78
C ALA A 60 2.85 -2.08 -7.61
N VAL A 61 3.25 -0.91 -7.09
CA VAL A 61 2.39 0.01 -6.33
C VAL A 61 1.95 1.11 -7.29
N THR A 62 0.65 1.24 -7.52
CA THR A 62 0.10 2.12 -8.56
C THR A 62 -0.46 3.42 -8.00
N PHE A 63 -0.08 4.50 -8.67
CA PHE A 63 -0.59 5.85 -8.42
C PHE A 63 -1.35 6.37 -9.62
N SER A 64 -2.50 7.02 -9.39
CA SER A 64 -3.24 7.71 -10.44
C SER A 64 -3.05 9.23 -10.34
N GLY A 65 -2.97 9.87 -11.50
CA GLY A 65 -2.80 11.31 -11.60
C GLY A 65 -3.22 11.87 -12.95
N SER A 66 -3.18 13.18 -13.07
CA SER A 66 -3.41 13.86 -14.35
C SER A 66 -2.23 13.67 -15.30
N LYS A 67 -2.49 13.74 -16.60
CA LYS A 67 -1.44 13.63 -17.62
C LYS A 67 -0.25 14.58 -17.38
N PRO A 68 -0.44 15.88 -17.04
CA PRO A 68 0.68 16.76 -16.73
C PRO A 68 1.49 16.35 -15.48
N GLU A 69 0.85 15.74 -14.46
CA GLU A 69 1.57 15.20 -13.30
C GLU A 69 2.47 14.04 -13.71
N LEU A 70 1.94 13.10 -14.50
CA LEU A 70 2.67 11.94 -14.97
C LEU A 70 3.84 12.34 -15.87
N GLU A 71 3.66 13.30 -16.77
CA GLU A 71 4.73 13.83 -17.64
C GLU A 71 5.87 14.44 -16.82
N ARG A 72 5.56 15.19 -15.76
CA ARG A 72 6.58 15.74 -14.84
C ARG A 72 7.36 14.63 -14.11
N ILE A 73 6.68 13.57 -13.65
CA ILE A 73 7.33 12.43 -13.00
C ILE A 73 8.25 11.73 -13.99
N ARG A 74 7.74 11.44 -15.19
CA ARG A 74 8.49 10.76 -16.25
C ARG A 74 9.76 11.54 -16.62
N LYS A 75 9.66 12.87 -16.75
CA LYS A 75 10.81 13.74 -17.03
C LYS A 75 11.84 13.68 -15.90
N ARG A 76 11.42 13.77 -14.63
CA ARG A 76 12.35 13.67 -13.49
C ARG A 76 13.02 12.30 -13.41
N ALA A 77 12.28 11.21 -13.63
CA ALA A 77 12.82 9.86 -13.66
C ALA A 77 13.88 9.69 -14.76
N SER A 78 13.59 10.16 -15.98
CA SER A 78 14.54 10.15 -17.08
C SER A 78 15.80 10.97 -16.77
N THR A 79 15.63 12.17 -16.20
CA THR A 79 16.77 13.05 -15.82
C THR A 79 17.62 12.41 -14.73
N ALA A 80 17.01 11.67 -13.81
CA ALA A 80 17.70 10.98 -12.72
C ALA A 80 18.31 9.65 -13.14
N GLY A 81 18.14 9.22 -14.40
CA GLY A 81 18.61 7.92 -14.89
C GLY A 81 17.91 6.72 -14.23
N ALA A 82 16.71 6.92 -13.67
CA ALA A 82 15.96 5.83 -13.08
C ALA A 82 15.44 4.85 -14.16
N PRO A 83 15.44 3.52 -13.91
CA PRO A 83 14.86 2.55 -14.82
C PRO A 83 13.38 2.90 -15.07
N LEU A 84 13.03 3.07 -16.36
CA LEU A 84 11.76 3.65 -16.80
C LEU A 84 11.19 2.84 -17.95
N GLY A 85 9.97 2.32 -17.78
CA GLY A 85 9.22 1.62 -18.82
C GLY A 85 8.64 2.57 -19.88
N PRO A 86 8.24 2.04 -21.05
CA PRO A 86 7.52 2.81 -22.06
C PRO A 86 6.15 3.24 -21.55
N VAL A 87 5.59 4.30 -22.14
CA VAL A 87 4.18 4.64 -21.96
C VAL A 87 3.34 3.65 -22.77
N ARG A 88 2.34 3.06 -22.11
CA ARG A 88 1.40 2.12 -22.74
C ARG A 88 -0.01 2.30 -22.22
N ASP A 89 -0.99 1.85 -22.99
CA ASP A 89 -2.36 1.72 -22.52
C ASP A 89 -2.52 0.44 -21.71
N PHE A 90 -3.42 0.47 -20.69
CA PHE A 90 -3.73 -0.67 -19.84
C PHE A 90 -5.16 -1.15 -20.09
N ASP A 91 -5.31 -2.45 -20.33
CA ASP A 91 -6.61 -3.13 -20.40
C ASP A 91 -6.99 -3.67 -19.02
N GLU A 92 -7.49 -2.77 -18.19
CA GLU A 92 -7.89 -3.05 -16.80
C GLU A 92 -9.11 -2.19 -16.43
N PRO A 93 -9.84 -2.47 -15.35
CA PRO A 93 -10.92 -1.60 -14.89
C PRO A 93 -10.43 -0.16 -14.70
N GLY A 94 -11.17 0.80 -15.27
CA GLY A 94 -10.75 2.21 -15.34
C GLY A 94 -9.93 2.54 -16.57
N GLY A 95 -9.20 1.59 -17.14
CA GLY A 95 -8.32 1.78 -18.29
C GLY A 95 -7.29 2.88 -18.05
N GLY A 96 -6.78 3.47 -19.15
CA GLY A 96 -5.85 4.57 -19.06
C GLY A 96 -4.50 4.24 -19.64
N SER A 97 -3.62 5.24 -19.66
CA SER A 97 -2.24 5.07 -20.11
C SER A 97 -1.26 5.44 -19.00
N GLY A 98 -0.10 4.87 -19.01
CA GLY A 98 0.90 5.11 -17.98
C GLY A 98 2.20 4.38 -18.22
N PHE A 99 3.04 4.34 -17.21
CA PHE A 99 4.38 3.77 -17.28
C PHE A 99 4.81 3.29 -15.89
N PHE A 100 5.87 2.49 -15.88
CA PHE A 100 6.49 2.00 -14.67
C PHE A 100 7.82 2.70 -14.42
N ILE A 101 8.20 2.85 -13.16
CA ILE A 101 9.50 3.32 -12.69
C ILE A 101 9.99 2.33 -11.64
N GLU A 102 11.25 1.94 -11.70
CA GLU A 102 11.91 1.19 -10.64
C GLU A 102 12.71 2.14 -9.74
N GLY A 103 12.53 2.01 -8.43
CA GLY A 103 13.25 2.75 -7.41
C GLY A 103 14.62 2.15 -7.10
N PRO A 104 15.41 2.80 -6.20
CA PRO A 104 16.80 2.44 -5.94
C PRO A 104 17.03 1.00 -5.46
N GLU A 105 16.02 0.42 -4.83
CA GLU A 105 16.08 -0.94 -4.27
C GLU A 105 15.13 -1.93 -4.95
N GLY A 106 14.74 -1.66 -6.20
CA GLY A 106 13.91 -2.55 -6.98
C GLY A 106 12.41 -2.43 -6.71
N HIS A 107 11.96 -1.48 -5.87
CA HIS A 107 10.54 -1.19 -5.72
C HIS A 107 9.96 -0.65 -7.02
N VAL A 108 8.93 -1.29 -7.54
CA VAL A 108 8.30 -0.90 -8.81
C VAL A 108 7.05 -0.07 -8.55
N PHE A 109 7.01 1.11 -9.13
CA PHE A 109 5.89 2.05 -9.07
C PHE A 109 5.29 2.19 -10.46
N ARG A 110 3.96 2.15 -10.54
CA ARG A 110 3.21 2.42 -11.75
C ARG A 110 2.46 3.75 -11.63
N PHE A 111 2.49 4.55 -12.68
CA PHE A 111 1.79 5.83 -12.76
C PHE A 111 0.80 5.78 -13.92
N VAL A 112 -0.49 6.02 -13.65
CA VAL A 112 -1.56 5.89 -14.65
C VAL A 112 -2.47 7.12 -14.68
N THR A 113 -2.99 7.43 -15.88
CA THR A 113 -4.16 8.29 -16.04
C THR A 113 -5.38 7.40 -16.19
N GLU A 114 -6.39 7.56 -15.34
CA GLU A 114 -7.64 6.80 -15.47
C GLU A 114 -8.56 7.43 -16.50
N LYS A 115 -9.10 6.61 -17.42
CA LYS A 115 -10.12 7.04 -18.40
C LYS A 115 -11.52 7.07 -17.78
N LYS A 116 -11.79 6.17 -16.81
CA LYS A 116 -13.09 6.04 -16.16
C LYS A 116 -12.92 5.82 -14.67
N ARG A 117 -13.72 6.50 -13.87
CA ARG A 117 -13.96 6.19 -12.47
C ARG A 117 -15.24 5.39 -12.33
N VAL A 118 -15.36 4.69 -11.23
CA VAL A 118 -16.58 3.98 -10.86
C VAL A 118 -17.41 4.82 -9.90
N LYS A 119 -18.70 4.51 -9.78
CA LYS A 119 -19.54 5.16 -8.78
C LYS A 119 -19.05 4.77 -7.38
N ARG A 120 -18.84 5.77 -6.52
CA ARG A 120 -18.61 5.56 -5.10
C ARG A 120 -19.83 4.83 -4.51
N LEU A 121 -19.57 3.82 -3.69
CA LEU A 121 -20.61 3.12 -2.96
C LEU A 121 -20.91 3.84 -1.64
N ARG A 122 -22.07 3.52 -1.05
CA ARG A 122 -22.35 3.96 0.32
C ARG A 122 -21.29 3.37 1.25
N PRO A 123 -20.72 4.17 2.18
CA PRO A 123 -19.79 3.64 3.17
C PRO A 123 -20.40 2.46 3.94
N ASP A 124 -19.60 1.43 4.12
CA ASP A 124 -19.99 0.19 4.78
C ASP A 124 -18.92 -0.13 5.84
N ARG A 125 -19.34 -0.38 7.08
CA ARG A 125 -18.43 -0.66 8.20
C ARG A 125 -17.75 -2.02 8.09
N ASP A 126 -18.27 -2.89 7.26
CA ASP A 126 -17.70 -4.23 7.06
C ASP A 126 -16.78 -4.30 5.83
N ARG A 127 -16.57 -3.16 5.13
CA ARG A 127 -15.81 -3.11 3.88
C ARG A 127 -14.73 -2.04 3.89
N PRO A 128 -13.52 -2.36 3.43
CA PRO A 128 -12.51 -1.35 3.15
C PRO A 128 -12.97 -0.34 2.10
N MET A 129 -12.55 0.91 2.27
CA MET A 129 -12.83 1.99 1.32
C MET A 129 -11.80 2.01 0.18
N GLN A 130 -10.52 1.97 0.53
CA GLN A 130 -9.38 2.07 -0.40
C GLN A 130 -8.11 1.51 0.26
N VAL A 131 -7.05 1.34 -0.51
CA VAL A 131 -5.69 1.23 0.04
C VAL A 131 -5.25 2.65 0.40
N THR A 132 -4.88 2.87 1.66
CA THR A 132 -4.45 4.19 2.12
C THR A 132 -2.95 4.36 2.10
N HIS A 133 -2.20 3.30 2.40
CA HIS A 133 -0.75 3.30 2.29
C HIS A 133 -0.18 1.88 2.06
N VAL A 134 1.05 1.86 1.59
CA VAL A 134 1.85 0.65 1.46
C VAL A 134 3.18 0.89 2.18
N VAL A 135 3.60 -0.05 3.00
CA VAL A 135 4.93 0.02 3.63
C VAL A 135 5.88 -0.92 2.92
N LEU A 136 7.06 -0.42 2.63
CA LEU A 136 8.12 -1.09 1.90
C LEU A 136 9.35 -1.20 2.80
N ASN A 137 9.92 -2.39 2.89
CA ASN A 137 11.23 -2.56 3.50
C ASN A 137 12.31 -1.94 2.63
N ALA A 138 13.33 -1.38 3.22
CA ALA A 138 14.47 -0.81 2.52
C ALA A 138 15.76 -0.95 3.31
N ARG A 139 16.85 -1.32 2.64
CA ARG A 139 18.20 -1.33 3.22
C ARG A 139 18.73 0.08 3.43
N ASP A 140 18.45 0.98 2.46
CA ASP A 140 18.66 2.43 2.57
C ASP A 140 17.31 3.17 2.40
N ARG A 141 16.53 3.21 3.49
CA ARG A 141 15.25 3.94 3.53
C ARG A 141 15.39 5.41 3.19
N ASP A 142 16.55 6.02 3.47
CA ASP A 142 16.79 7.42 3.20
C ASP A 142 17.02 7.67 1.71
N ALA A 143 17.72 6.78 1.00
CA ALA A 143 17.81 6.82 -0.45
C ALA A 143 16.44 6.62 -1.12
N CYS A 144 15.64 5.67 -0.63
CA CYS A 144 14.27 5.44 -1.13
C CYS A 144 13.36 6.66 -0.90
N ALA A 145 13.42 7.28 0.28
CA ALA A 145 12.65 8.51 0.57
C ALA A 145 13.13 9.70 -0.28
N ARG A 146 14.45 9.88 -0.46
CA ARG A 146 14.98 10.91 -1.38
C ARG A 146 14.51 10.70 -2.82
N PHE A 147 14.50 9.45 -3.30
CA PHE A 147 13.96 9.11 -4.61
C PHE A 147 12.47 9.46 -4.73
N ALA A 148 11.67 9.09 -3.74
CA ALA A 148 10.23 9.42 -3.72
C ALA A 148 9.99 10.93 -3.77
N VAL A 149 10.80 11.72 -3.06
CA VAL A 149 10.69 13.18 -3.07
C VAL A 149 11.19 13.80 -4.39
N ASN A 150 12.41 13.44 -4.81
CA ASN A 150 13.08 14.13 -5.92
C ASN A 150 12.60 13.64 -7.29
N VAL A 151 12.27 12.36 -7.43
CA VAL A 151 11.88 11.75 -8.70
C VAL A 151 10.36 11.63 -8.80
N LEU A 152 9.70 10.98 -7.82
CA LEU A 152 8.26 10.79 -7.87
C LEU A 152 7.48 12.08 -7.53
N GLY A 153 8.13 13.05 -6.86
CA GLY A 153 7.54 14.34 -6.51
C GLY A 153 6.63 14.28 -5.29
N PHE A 154 6.85 13.30 -4.44
CA PHE A 154 6.17 13.17 -3.16
C PHE A 154 6.75 14.16 -2.14
N ARG A 155 6.14 14.23 -0.97
CA ARG A 155 6.60 15.05 0.14
C ARG A 155 6.91 14.18 1.33
N LEU A 156 8.00 14.45 2.01
CA LEU A 156 8.29 13.84 3.29
C LEU A 156 7.29 14.38 4.33
N SER A 157 6.66 13.47 5.06
CA SER A 157 5.78 13.81 6.18
C SER A 157 6.53 13.70 7.49
N ASP A 158 7.06 12.52 7.81
CA ASP A 158 7.77 12.29 9.05
C ASP A 158 8.95 11.35 8.87
N ARG A 159 9.87 11.42 9.83
CA ARG A 159 10.94 10.46 10.06
C ARG A 159 10.89 9.96 11.50
N THR A 160 11.01 8.66 11.67
CA THR A 160 11.27 8.05 12.99
C THR A 160 12.67 7.44 13.04
N GLY A 161 13.03 6.81 14.14
CA GLY A 161 14.26 6.02 14.23
C GLY A 161 14.34 4.89 13.18
N PHE A 162 13.18 4.41 12.70
CA PHE A 162 13.10 3.21 11.86
C PHE A 162 12.39 3.41 10.51
N MET A 163 11.64 4.50 10.30
CA MET A 163 10.80 4.68 9.12
C MET A 163 10.86 6.11 8.59
N ASN A 164 10.68 6.24 7.26
CA ASN A 164 10.42 7.49 6.56
C ASN A 164 9.05 7.44 5.90
N PHE A 165 8.21 8.44 6.13
CA PHE A 165 6.84 8.52 5.64
C PHE A 165 6.73 9.57 4.53
N VAL A 166 6.26 9.19 3.35
CA VAL A 166 6.09 10.10 2.20
C VAL A 166 4.66 10.11 1.70
N ARG A 167 4.17 11.29 1.32
CA ARG A 167 2.82 11.52 0.82
C ARG A 167 2.80 12.03 -0.61
N CYS A 168 1.76 11.67 -1.35
CA CYS A 168 1.48 12.19 -2.68
C CYS A 168 0.27 13.15 -2.73
N ASP A 169 -0.52 13.19 -1.65
CA ASP A 169 -1.68 14.06 -1.46
C ASP A 169 -1.76 14.60 -0.02
N ARG A 170 -2.97 14.76 0.53
CA ARG A 170 -3.18 15.25 1.91
C ARG A 170 -3.19 14.14 2.96
N VAL A 171 -3.24 12.87 2.59
CA VAL A 171 -3.07 11.76 3.53
C VAL A 171 -1.63 11.77 4.04
N HIS A 172 -1.44 11.58 5.33
CA HIS A 172 -0.13 11.71 5.98
C HIS A 172 0.97 10.93 5.25
N HIS A 173 0.67 9.74 4.78
CA HIS A 173 1.58 8.96 3.96
C HIS A 173 0.82 8.04 2.99
N ALA A 174 1.38 7.88 1.81
CA ALA A 174 0.98 6.90 0.81
C ALA A 174 1.98 5.75 0.75
N ILE A 175 3.26 6.04 1.05
CA ILE A 175 4.32 5.05 1.23
C ILE A 175 5.03 5.36 2.54
N ALA A 176 5.42 4.31 3.27
CA ALA A 176 6.46 4.41 4.28
C ALA A 176 7.59 3.42 3.96
N TYR A 177 8.84 3.84 4.17
CA TYR A 177 10.01 3.00 4.03
C TYR A 177 10.50 2.59 5.41
N ALA A 178 10.43 1.30 5.71
CA ALA A 178 10.91 0.71 6.95
C ALA A 178 12.37 0.24 6.79
N GLN A 179 13.22 0.56 7.75
CA GLN A 179 14.59 0.06 7.78
C GLN A 179 14.61 -1.45 7.95
N ALA A 180 15.18 -2.18 7.00
CA ALA A 180 15.28 -3.63 7.01
C ALA A 180 16.55 -4.11 6.29
N ASP A 181 16.81 -5.40 6.34
CA ASP A 181 17.89 -6.07 5.59
C ASP A 181 17.46 -6.55 4.20
N ASN A 182 16.26 -6.19 3.79
CA ASN A 182 15.63 -6.58 2.53
C ASN A 182 14.85 -5.40 1.92
N SER A 183 14.30 -5.60 0.70
CA SER A 183 13.56 -4.57 -0.05
C SER A 183 12.21 -5.11 -0.52
N GLN A 184 11.53 -5.87 0.32
CA GLN A 184 10.25 -6.51 0.02
C GLN A 184 9.07 -5.64 0.50
N LEU A 185 7.86 -6.08 0.15
CA LEU A 185 6.64 -5.52 0.71
C LEU A 185 6.61 -5.80 2.23
N ASN A 186 6.45 -4.73 3.03
CA ASN A 186 6.23 -4.90 4.45
C ASN A 186 4.75 -5.19 4.72
N HIS A 187 3.84 -4.30 4.35
CA HIS A 187 2.40 -4.53 4.44
C HIS A 187 1.57 -3.60 3.53
N ILE A 188 0.30 -3.96 3.40
CA ILE A 188 -0.72 -3.18 2.69
C ILE A 188 -1.79 -2.73 3.69
N ALA A 189 -2.06 -1.43 3.78
CA ALA A 189 -3.06 -0.89 4.69
C ALA A 189 -4.34 -0.49 3.96
N PHE A 190 -5.45 -1.03 4.42
CA PHE A 190 -6.79 -0.81 3.90
C PHE A 190 -7.58 0.10 4.83
N GLU A 191 -8.04 1.23 4.30
CA GLU A 191 -8.79 2.22 5.05
C GLU A 191 -10.22 1.75 5.32
N MET A 192 -10.58 1.69 6.59
CA MET A 192 -11.93 1.46 7.09
C MET A 192 -12.61 2.79 7.41
N THR A 193 -13.93 2.81 7.53
CA THR A 193 -14.70 4.04 7.76
C THR A 193 -14.36 4.74 9.08
N ASP A 194 -14.14 3.96 10.12
CA ASP A 194 -13.92 4.45 11.49
C ASP A 194 -13.31 3.35 12.38
N ILE A 195 -13.05 3.66 13.64
CA ILE A 195 -12.52 2.70 14.63
C ILE A 195 -13.47 1.52 14.86
N ASP A 196 -14.80 1.74 14.87
CA ASP A 196 -15.78 0.68 15.04
C ASP A 196 -15.66 -0.34 13.89
N ALA A 197 -15.47 0.14 12.65
CA ALA A 197 -15.25 -0.71 11.49
C ALA A 197 -13.97 -1.55 11.59
N VAL A 198 -12.87 -0.99 12.14
CA VAL A 198 -11.65 -1.76 12.43
C VAL A 198 -11.93 -2.86 13.45
N MET A 199 -12.62 -2.53 14.55
CA MET A 199 -12.98 -3.50 15.61
C MET A 199 -13.90 -4.61 15.10
N ARG A 200 -14.90 -4.28 14.28
CA ARG A 200 -15.76 -5.25 13.59
C ARG A 200 -14.95 -6.16 12.66
N GLY A 201 -13.99 -5.59 11.94
CA GLY A 201 -13.06 -6.32 11.09
C GLY A 201 -12.22 -7.33 11.88
N ILE A 202 -11.70 -6.94 13.05
CA ILE A 202 -10.99 -7.87 13.97
C ILE A 202 -11.91 -9.04 14.36
N GLY A 203 -13.15 -8.76 14.75
CA GLY A 203 -14.13 -9.80 15.11
C GLY A 203 -14.39 -10.76 13.97
N ARG A 204 -14.68 -10.24 12.76
CA ARG A 204 -14.94 -11.04 11.55
C ARG A 204 -13.76 -11.94 11.20
N LEU A 205 -12.53 -11.44 11.25
CA LEU A 205 -11.33 -12.24 10.96
C LEU A 205 -11.11 -13.33 12.03
N LYS A 206 -11.34 -13.01 13.30
CA LYS A 206 -11.30 -13.99 14.38
C LYS A 206 -12.33 -15.11 14.17
N ASP A 207 -13.56 -14.78 13.77
CA ASP A 207 -14.60 -15.76 13.47
C ASP A 207 -14.22 -16.67 12.28
N ALA A 208 -13.43 -16.13 11.34
CA ALA A 208 -12.83 -16.89 10.24
C ALA A 208 -11.53 -17.63 10.59
N GLY A 209 -11.12 -17.64 11.88
CA GLY A 209 -9.89 -18.30 12.34
C GLY A 209 -8.59 -17.55 12.03
N ILE A 210 -8.67 -16.27 11.66
CA ILE A 210 -7.50 -15.42 11.37
C ILE A 210 -7.13 -14.63 12.63
N GLU A 211 -5.92 -14.84 13.11
CA GLU A 211 -5.40 -14.19 14.31
C GLU A 211 -5.00 -12.72 14.04
N THR A 212 -5.23 -11.85 15.02
CA THR A 212 -4.67 -10.49 15.02
C THR A 212 -3.25 -10.53 15.56
N PHE A 213 -2.27 -10.20 14.73
CA PHE A 213 -0.86 -10.27 15.10
C PHE A 213 -0.34 -8.99 15.77
N TRP A 214 -1.01 -7.86 15.56
CA TRP A 214 -0.77 -6.62 16.29
C TRP A 214 -2.01 -5.71 16.17
N GLY A 215 -2.43 -5.15 17.28
CA GLY A 215 -3.60 -4.29 17.35
C GLY A 215 -4.77 -4.91 18.14
N PRO A 216 -5.85 -4.15 18.40
CA PRO A 216 -5.97 -2.75 17.98
C PRO A 216 -4.94 -1.85 18.65
N GLY A 217 -4.48 -0.85 17.91
CA GLY A 217 -3.51 0.10 18.40
C GLY A 217 -3.64 1.45 17.69
N ARG A 218 -2.87 2.45 18.12
CA ARG A 218 -2.80 3.76 17.47
C ARG A 218 -1.35 4.15 17.21
N HIS A 219 -1.02 4.35 15.95
CA HIS A 219 0.31 4.81 15.54
C HIS A 219 0.59 6.24 16.00
N GLY A 220 1.88 6.61 16.09
CA GLY A 220 2.33 7.98 16.28
C GLY A 220 2.29 8.76 14.96
N PRO A 221 3.25 8.54 14.04
CA PRO A 221 3.21 9.14 12.72
C PRO A 221 1.94 8.72 11.97
N GLY A 222 1.19 9.70 11.46
CA GLY A 222 -0.09 9.46 10.81
C GLY A 222 -1.27 9.28 11.75
N ASN A 223 -1.05 9.07 13.05
CA ASN A 223 -2.07 8.99 14.12
C ASN A 223 -3.26 8.06 13.81
N ASN A 224 -3.05 7.04 12.97
CA ASN A 224 -4.10 6.11 12.55
C ASN A 224 -4.29 4.96 13.55
N VAL A 225 -5.54 4.51 13.68
CA VAL A 225 -5.89 3.23 14.31
C VAL A 225 -5.46 2.10 13.39
N PHE A 226 -5.01 0.99 13.94
CA PHE A 226 -4.55 -0.15 13.16
C PHE A 226 -4.90 -1.51 13.78
N ALA A 227 -4.97 -2.51 12.93
CA ALA A 227 -4.91 -3.93 13.29
C ALA A 227 -4.26 -4.72 12.14
N TYR A 228 -3.23 -5.52 12.47
CA TYR A 228 -2.43 -6.29 11.52
C TYR A 228 -2.79 -7.76 11.52
N PHE A 229 -2.79 -8.33 10.31
CA PHE A 229 -3.08 -9.73 10.05
C PHE A 229 -2.08 -10.27 9.02
N VAL A 230 -1.94 -11.59 8.98
CA VAL A 230 -1.28 -12.27 7.87
C VAL A 230 -2.36 -12.97 7.04
N ALA A 231 -2.47 -12.56 5.78
CA ALA A 231 -3.42 -13.18 4.85
C ALA A 231 -3.01 -14.63 4.53
N PRO A 232 -3.95 -15.52 4.21
CA PRO A 232 -3.62 -16.90 3.85
C PRO A 232 -2.64 -17.06 2.67
N PHE A 233 -2.57 -16.04 1.81
CA PHE A 233 -1.59 -15.97 0.72
C PHE A 233 -0.24 -15.37 1.11
N GLY A 234 0.03 -15.13 2.40
CA GLY A 234 1.32 -14.75 2.97
C GLY A 234 1.57 -13.28 3.18
N ALA A 235 0.75 -12.37 2.66
CA ALA A 235 0.96 -10.93 2.84
C ALA A 235 0.56 -10.46 4.24
N ALA A 236 1.36 -9.58 4.84
CA ALA A 236 0.91 -8.77 5.97
C ALA A 236 -0.05 -7.69 5.47
N ILE A 237 -1.22 -7.62 6.08
CA ILE A 237 -2.29 -6.69 5.75
C ILE A 237 -2.82 -6.00 6.99
N GLU A 238 -3.26 -4.74 6.83
CA GLU A 238 -3.70 -3.88 7.92
C GLU A 238 -5.10 -3.33 7.63
N TYR A 239 -6.02 -3.46 8.59
CA TYR A 239 -7.14 -2.54 8.66
C TYR A 239 -6.70 -1.28 9.39
N THR A 240 -6.99 -0.12 8.79
CA THR A 240 -6.65 1.16 9.38
C THR A 240 -7.78 2.17 9.26
N SER A 241 -7.83 3.13 10.16
CA SER A 241 -8.79 4.24 10.09
C SER A 241 -8.19 5.51 10.69
N GLU A 242 -8.87 6.63 10.47
CA GLU A 242 -8.50 7.93 11.03
C GLU A 242 -7.08 8.40 10.66
N VAL A 243 -6.58 8.01 9.48
CA VAL A 243 -5.26 8.46 9.03
C VAL A 243 -5.24 9.98 8.93
N GLN A 244 -4.28 10.60 9.61
CA GLN A 244 -4.13 12.05 9.66
C GLN A 244 -4.07 12.65 8.26
N ARG A 245 -4.82 13.73 8.06
CA ARG A 245 -4.75 14.54 6.84
C ARG A 245 -3.96 15.81 7.13
N VAL A 246 -2.93 16.04 6.35
CA VAL A 246 -1.97 17.12 6.58
C VAL A 246 -2.09 18.21 5.51
N SER A 247 -1.75 19.44 5.87
CA SER A 247 -1.70 20.57 4.97
C SER A 247 -0.36 20.67 4.24
N ASN A 248 -0.28 21.63 3.31
CA ASN A 248 1.00 21.95 2.67
C ASN A 248 2.03 22.57 3.62
N SER A 249 1.58 23.15 4.73
CA SER A 249 2.41 23.74 5.79
C SER A 249 2.73 22.76 6.92
N TYR A 250 2.40 21.47 6.75
CA TYR A 250 2.72 20.46 7.74
C TYR A 250 4.24 20.40 7.98
N LYS A 251 4.62 20.56 9.23
CA LYS A 251 6.03 20.51 9.64
C LYS A 251 6.45 19.04 9.78
N THR A 252 7.44 18.64 9.02
CA THR A 252 8.00 17.28 9.07
C THR A 252 8.52 16.98 10.47
N GLY A 253 8.04 15.91 11.08
CA GLY A 253 8.56 15.39 12.33
C GLY A 253 9.91 14.68 12.15
N THR A 254 10.71 14.73 13.18
CA THR A 254 12.06 14.15 13.25
C THR A 254 12.07 12.95 14.21
N PRO A 255 13.11 12.11 14.21
CA PRO A 255 13.20 11.01 15.19
C PRO A 255 13.11 11.43 16.65
N GLN A 256 13.45 12.68 16.97
CA GLN A 256 13.37 13.24 18.32
C GLN A 256 11.94 13.56 18.75
N ASP A 257 11.05 13.82 17.78
CA ASP A 257 9.63 14.10 18.03
C ASP A 257 8.81 12.83 18.31
N TRP A 258 9.29 11.67 17.81
CA TRP A 258 8.58 10.40 17.89
C TRP A 258 9.17 9.50 18.98
N LYS A 259 8.67 9.66 20.21
CA LYS A 259 9.05 8.86 21.38
C LYS A 259 7.85 8.02 21.83
N TRP A 260 8.11 6.75 22.05
CA TRP A 260 7.10 5.81 22.57
C TRP A 260 7.28 5.63 24.08
N PRO A 261 6.16 5.35 24.80
CA PRO A 261 6.29 4.88 26.17
C PRO A 261 7.13 3.60 26.24
N PRO A 262 7.81 3.33 27.36
CA PRO A 262 8.58 2.12 27.51
C PRO A 262 7.78 0.85 27.20
N ASN A 263 8.42 -0.08 26.51
CA ASN A 263 7.88 -1.42 26.19
C ASN A 263 6.65 -1.46 25.24
N ARG A 264 6.38 -0.39 24.48
CA ARG A 264 5.33 -0.39 23.47
C ARG A 264 5.70 0.47 22.26
N ASN A 265 5.12 0.13 21.09
CA ASN A 265 5.40 0.77 19.80
C ASN A 265 4.19 1.54 19.24
N ASP A 266 3.18 1.78 20.06
CA ASP A 266 1.97 2.52 19.72
C ASP A 266 1.47 3.33 20.93
N HIS A 267 0.52 4.26 20.71
CA HIS A 267 0.02 5.12 21.78
C HIS A 267 -0.87 4.39 22.80
N TRP A 268 -1.58 3.34 22.37
CA TRP A 268 -2.53 2.64 23.25
C TRP A 268 -1.88 1.54 24.09
N GLY A 269 -0.96 0.76 23.47
CA GLY A 269 -0.26 -0.33 24.16
C GLY A 269 -1.18 -1.43 24.68
N VAL A 270 -2.33 -1.64 24.04
CA VAL A 270 -3.34 -2.63 24.50
C VAL A 270 -3.09 -4.02 23.94
N SER A 271 -2.27 -4.15 22.92
CA SER A 271 -1.96 -5.41 22.27
C SER A 271 -0.45 -5.55 22.01
N PRO A 272 0.17 -6.66 22.40
CA PRO A 272 1.54 -6.94 22.04
C PRO A 272 1.66 -7.20 20.53
N ARG A 273 2.78 -6.82 19.93
CA ARG A 273 3.11 -7.18 18.54
C ARG A 273 3.67 -8.60 18.48
N ASN A 274 3.02 -9.49 17.74
CA ASN A 274 3.63 -10.78 17.37
C ASN A 274 4.66 -10.57 16.25
N SER A 275 5.87 -10.19 16.65
CA SER A 275 6.90 -9.76 15.70
C SER A 275 7.43 -10.91 14.83
N ALA A 276 7.38 -12.15 15.29
CA ALA A 276 7.91 -13.28 14.53
C ALA A 276 7.06 -13.60 13.28
N ALA A 277 5.73 -13.72 13.44
CA ALA A 277 4.85 -14.01 12.33
C ALA A 277 4.79 -12.84 11.32
N LEU A 278 4.72 -11.59 11.80
CA LEU A 278 4.77 -10.41 10.94
C LEU A 278 6.10 -10.30 10.20
N ALA A 279 7.24 -10.54 10.87
CA ALA A 279 8.56 -10.48 10.23
C ALA A 279 8.73 -11.52 9.11
N GLN A 280 8.05 -12.66 9.18
CA GLN A 280 8.01 -13.63 8.08
C GLN A 280 7.17 -13.09 6.92
N ALA A 281 5.95 -12.62 7.16
CA ALA A 281 5.07 -12.07 6.15
C ALA A 281 5.64 -10.82 5.48
N GLU A 282 6.35 -9.99 6.24
CA GLU A 282 7.07 -8.79 5.77
C GLU A 282 8.26 -9.10 4.83
N ARG A 283 8.53 -10.39 4.52
CA ARG A 283 9.59 -10.89 3.63
C ARG A 283 9.08 -11.75 2.50
N GLU A 284 7.78 -11.98 2.42
CA GLU A 284 7.18 -12.93 1.48
C GLU A 284 7.15 -12.36 0.06
N PHE A 285 6.72 -11.11 -0.11
CA PHE A 285 6.47 -10.52 -1.41
C PHE A 285 7.65 -9.69 -1.91
N ARG A 286 8.38 -10.22 -2.89
CA ARG A 286 9.41 -9.49 -3.64
C ARG A 286 8.80 -8.69 -4.77
N PHE A 287 9.43 -7.60 -5.15
CA PHE A 287 9.03 -6.89 -6.37
C PHE A 287 9.51 -7.63 -7.62
N ARG A 288 8.65 -7.73 -8.63
CA ARG A 288 9.08 -8.15 -9.96
C ARG A 288 10.04 -7.12 -10.54
N PRO A 289 11.17 -7.53 -11.13
CA PRO A 289 12.03 -6.61 -11.88
C PRO A 289 11.25 -5.91 -12.99
N LEU A 290 11.51 -4.62 -13.19
CA LEU A 290 10.85 -3.81 -14.22
C LEU A 290 10.93 -4.42 -15.62
N ALA A 291 12.07 -5.04 -15.96
CA ALA A 291 12.26 -5.71 -17.25
C ALA A 291 11.29 -6.86 -17.50
N ALA A 292 10.80 -7.53 -16.47
CA ALA A 292 9.78 -8.57 -16.56
C ALA A 292 8.36 -7.97 -16.55
N THR A 293 8.13 -6.88 -15.81
CA THR A 293 6.84 -6.21 -15.70
C THR A 293 6.43 -5.47 -16.98
N SER A 294 7.38 -5.00 -17.77
CA SER A 294 7.13 -4.26 -19.01
C SER A 294 6.73 -5.13 -20.21
N ARG A 295 6.78 -6.45 -20.09
CA ARG A 295 6.43 -7.41 -21.16
C ARG A 295 5.04 -8.05 -21.00
N ALA A 296 4.39 -7.85 -19.89
CA ALA A 296 3.05 -8.38 -19.59
C ALA A 296 1.92 -7.42 -19.96
#